data_0f8697083f2fedbfe529a0b9f5ff3b1e
#
_entry.id   0f8697083f2fedbfe529a0b9f5ff3b1e
#
_cell.length_a   1.000
_cell.length_b   1.000
_cell.length_c   1.000
_cell.angle_alpha   90.00
_cell.angle_beta   90.00
_cell.angle_gamma   90.00
#
_symmetry.space_group_name_H-M   'P 1'
#
loop_
_entity.id
_entity.type
_entity.pdbx_description
1 polymer ?
#
loop_
_entity_poly.entity_id
_entity_poly.type
_entity_poly.pdbx_seq_one_letter_code
_entity_poly.pdbx_strand_id
1 'polypeptide(L)' 'VKKGAADGRIIFYYEGNIKEHEGVIKNGKRTGEFKYYDNRGRLIKSEFYSNGSVVKEKTYTP' A
#
# COMPACT_ATOMS: atom_id res chain seq x y z
N VAL A 1 7.25 24.05 -5.88
CA VAL A 1 7.10 22.85 -6.06
C VAL A 1 7.80 22.12 -5.09
N LYS A 2 7.46 21.13 -4.83
CA LYS A 2 7.86 20.47 -3.92
C LYS A 2 8.83 19.77 -4.39
N LYS A 3 9.64 19.57 -4.10
CA LYS A 3 10.45 18.89 -4.43
C LYS A 3 10.71 18.04 -3.59
N GLY A 4 11.08 17.43 -3.49
CA GLY A 4 11.31 16.53 -2.54
C GLY A 4 10.60 15.34 -2.71
N ALA A 5 10.63 14.54 -1.76
CA ALA A 5 10.02 13.26 -1.83
C ALA A 5 8.57 13.35 -1.48
N ALA A 6 7.80 12.45 -2.03
CA ALA A 6 6.39 12.37 -1.72
C ALA A 6 6.20 11.82 -0.32
N ASP A 7 5.25 12.40 0.38
CA ASP A 7 4.87 11.92 1.69
C ASP A 7 3.38 11.77 1.70
N GLY A 8 2.86 10.78 2.38
CA GLY A 8 1.44 10.68 2.60
C GLY A 8 0.92 9.33 2.17
N ARG A 9 -0.40 9.26 2.14
CA ARG A 9 -1.06 8.01 1.85
C ARG A 9 -1.34 7.89 0.37
N ILE A 10 -1.16 6.72 -0.19
CA ILE A 10 -1.54 6.47 -1.57
C ILE A 10 -2.56 5.37 -1.58
N ILE A 11 -3.51 5.48 -2.51
CA ILE A 11 -4.56 4.48 -2.67
C ILE A 11 -4.75 4.27 -4.15
N PHE A 12 -4.71 3.00 -4.56
CA PHE A 12 -4.96 2.64 -5.95
C PHE A 12 -6.26 1.87 -6.02
N TYR A 13 -6.98 2.02 -7.12
CA TYR A 13 -8.29 1.42 -7.27
C TYR A 13 -8.35 0.51 -8.47
N TYR A 14 -9.13 -0.55 -8.35
CA TYR A 14 -9.55 -1.32 -9.50
C TYR A 14 -10.65 -0.54 -10.20
N GLU A 15 -11.02 -1.00 -11.36
CA GLU A 15 -12.17 -0.44 -12.01
C GLU A 15 -13.36 -0.61 -11.09
N GLY A 16 -14.27 0.34 -11.04
CA GLY A 16 -15.44 0.23 -10.20
C GLY A 16 -15.26 0.80 -8.81
N ASN A 17 -14.15 1.54 -8.60
CA ASN A 17 -13.91 2.21 -7.33
C ASN A 17 -13.68 1.26 -6.16
N ILE A 18 -13.15 0.08 -6.44
CA ILE A 18 -12.79 -0.84 -5.38
C ILE A 18 -11.29 -0.70 -5.16
N LYS A 19 -10.89 -0.54 -3.91
CA LYS A 19 -9.47 -0.36 -3.62
C LYS A 19 -8.67 -1.57 -4.05
N GLU A 20 -7.56 -1.32 -4.71
CA GLU A 20 -6.65 -2.38 -5.08
C GLU A 20 -5.60 -2.53 -3.99
N HIS A 21 -4.98 -1.45 -3.61
CA HIS A 21 -4.05 -1.47 -2.51
C HIS A 21 -3.88 -0.06 -2.00
N GLU A 22 -3.40 0.05 -0.79
CA GLU A 22 -3.17 1.34 -0.17
C GLU A 22 -1.98 1.22 0.76
N GLY A 23 -1.33 2.33 0.99
CA GLY A 23 -0.20 2.35 1.87
C GLY A 23 0.26 3.77 2.14
N VAL A 24 1.45 3.88 2.70
CA VAL A 24 2.00 5.17 3.08
C VAL A 24 3.38 5.31 2.46
N ILE A 25 3.64 6.50 1.93
CA ILE A 25 4.94 6.83 1.38
C ILE A 25 5.57 7.89 2.25
N LYS A 26 6.82 7.74 2.55
CA LYS A 26 7.53 8.75 3.30
C LYS A 26 8.89 8.95 2.66
N ASN A 27 9.23 10.22 2.37
CA ASN A 27 10.48 10.55 1.73
C ASN A 27 10.67 9.79 0.42
N GLY A 28 9.57 9.59 -0.30
CA GLY A 28 9.61 8.91 -1.58
C GLY A 28 9.75 7.41 -1.48
N LYS A 29 9.69 6.85 -0.29
CA LYS A 29 9.83 5.43 -0.10
C LYS A 29 8.62 4.85 0.59
N ARG A 30 8.30 3.62 0.25
CA ARG A 30 7.19 2.94 0.91
C ARG A 30 7.58 2.66 2.34
N THR A 31 6.64 2.87 3.24
CA THR A 31 6.89 2.62 4.63
C THR A 31 5.61 2.17 5.30
N GLY A 32 5.73 1.42 6.39
CA GLY A 32 4.57 0.96 7.12
C GLY A 32 3.84 -0.13 6.39
N GLU A 33 2.58 -0.24 6.68
CA GLU A 33 1.77 -1.33 6.16
C GLU A 33 1.13 -0.97 4.83
N PHE A 34 1.32 -1.83 3.84
CA PHE A 34 0.64 -1.72 2.57
C PHE A 34 -0.36 -2.85 2.51
N LYS A 35 -1.62 -2.51 2.29
CA LYS A 35 -2.69 -3.49 2.26
C LYS A 35 -3.15 -3.70 0.85
N TYR A 36 -3.32 -4.95 0.47
CA TYR A 36 -3.75 -5.31 -0.87
C TYR A 36 -5.12 -5.98 -0.81
N TYR A 37 -5.98 -5.61 -1.74
CA TYR A 37 -7.36 -6.10 -1.74
C TYR A 37 -7.65 -6.78 -3.07
N ASP A 38 -8.60 -7.70 -3.08
CA ASP A 38 -9.02 -8.31 -4.32
C ASP A 38 -10.11 -7.45 -4.96
N ASN A 39 -10.60 -7.89 -6.13
CA ASN A 39 -11.56 -7.08 -6.84
C ASN A 39 -12.94 -7.09 -6.20
N ARG A 40 -13.08 -7.74 -5.05
CA ARG A 40 -14.31 -7.68 -4.29
C ARG A 40 -14.13 -6.81 -3.05
N GLY A 41 -12.98 -6.19 -2.92
CA GLY A 41 -12.74 -5.32 -1.79
C GLY A 41 -12.29 -6.01 -0.53
N ARG A 42 -11.89 -7.28 -0.63
CA ARG A 42 -11.48 -8.01 0.56
C ARG A 42 -9.98 -7.99 0.71
N LEU A 43 -9.53 -7.84 1.94
CA LEU A 43 -8.11 -7.81 2.22
C LEU A 43 -7.51 -9.20 2.01
N ILE A 44 -6.53 -9.28 1.12
CA ILE A 44 -5.92 -10.57 0.81
C ILE A 44 -4.46 -10.63 1.21
N LYS A 45 -3.81 -9.49 1.37
CA LYS A 45 -2.40 -9.51 1.68
C LYS A 45 -2.00 -8.18 2.28
N SER A 46 -1.00 -8.19 3.14
CA SER A 46 -0.39 -6.96 3.59
C SER A 46 1.10 -7.16 3.63
N GLU A 47 1.83 -6.09 3.41
CA GLU A 47 3.28 -6.09 3.45
C GLU A 47 3.71 -4.93 4.31
N PHE A 48 4.73 -5.14 5.11
CA PHE A 48 5.27 -4.08 5.93
C PHE A 48 6.61 -3.67 5.35
N TYR A 49 6.78 -2.37 5.16
CA TYR A 49 7.97 -1.82 4.54
C TYR A 49 8.77 -1.01 5.52
N SER A 50 10.08 -1.06 5.34
CA SER A 50 10.98 -0.20 6.10
C SER A 50 12.02 0.29 5.11
N ASN A 51 12.11 1.63 4.97
CA ASN A 51 13.06 2.24 4.04
C ASN A 51 12.94 1.68 2.63
N GLY A 52 11.71 1.43 2.21
CA GLY A 52 11.48 0.97 0.85
C GLY A 52 11.61 -0.52 0.65
N SER A 53 11.92 -1.26 1.68
CA SER A 53 12.07 -2.70 1.57
C SER A 53 11.03 -3.44 2.38
N VAL A 54 10.58 -4.57 1.88
CA VAL A 54 9.62 -5.38 2.61
C VAL A 54 10.36 -6.09 3.74
N VAL A 55 9.88 -5.89 4.97
CA VAL A 55 10.46 -6.58 6.11
C VAL A 55 9.53 -7.63 6.67
N LYS A 56 8.26 -7.62 6.28
CA LYS A 56 7.31 -8.59 6.76
C LYS A 56 6.16 -8.68 5.78
N GLU A 57 5.63 -9.86 5.62
CA GLU A 57 4.55 -10.07 4.69
C GLU A 57 3.53 -10.98 5.34
N LYS A 58 2.25 -10.72 5.10
CA LYS A 58 1.21 -11.54 5.64
C LYS A 58 0.14 -11.73 4.59
N THR A 59 -0.34 -12.95 4.44
CA THR A 59 -1.42 -13.22 3.50
C THR A 59 -2.65 -13.64 4.27
N TYR A 60 -3.80 -13.38 3.67
CA TYR A 60 -5.06 -13.70 4.30
C TYR A 60 -5.85 -14.59 3.36
N THR A 61 -6.54 -15.53 3.92
CA THR A 61 -7.38 -16.41 3.12
C THR A 61 -8.80 -15.90 3.20
N PRO A 62 -9.41 -15.64 2.07
CA PRO A 62 -10.78 -15.11 2.06
C PRO A 62 -11.79 -16.13 2.56
#